data_92538f5b14918ab21c54aaf73ee01907
#
_entry.id   92538f5b14918ab21c54aaf73ee01907
#
_cell.length_a   1.000
_cell.length_b   1.000
_cell.length_c   1.000
_cell.angle_alpha   90.00
_cell.angle_beta   90.00
_cell.angle_gamma   90.00
#
_symmetry.space_group_name_H-M   'P 1'
#
loop_
_entity.id
_entity.type
_entity.pdbx_description
1 polymer ?
#
loop_
_entity_poly.entity_id
_entity_poly.type
_entity_poly.pdbx_seq_one_letter_code
_entity_poly.pdbx_strand_id
1 'polypeptide(L)'
;MNVNDIKNLVCAEIDSKADRLIAVAKEILQNPEPGFQEFKTAKTVAREFSSIGIPFEQGIGITGVKGTIMGSDSNGPNVAVMGELDSLKVLGHPHEDSSTSAAHACGHHCQIAMMLGVAMALQAPGVLETLSGRISLMAVPAEEYIDVEYRDNLRREGKIEFLGGKPEFVRHGHLDDVDLAMMTHTSASPESGKISYGGTNNGLVAKSIKFTGKASHAGGAPHMGVNALNAAMIAMSAIHAQRETYRDQDTIRIHPIITRGGVAVSSVPADVRMETYVRGASIEAFLSASEKVDRALRAGALAVGGSVTITTLPGYLPISSSESMLELYVENAASLVGKESLNKLSHRTGSTDMGDISQLMPVIHPYVEAASGQGHGIDYLVRDYELGVLTGSKEMAMTVVDLMSDGGRK
;
A
#
# COMPACT_ATOMS: atom_id res chain seq x y z
N MET A 1 -12.25 -35.06 -1.39
CA MET A 1 -12.54 -34.23 -2.61
C MET A 1 -11.23 -34.04 -3.38
N ASN A 2 -11.28 -33.94 -4.69
CA ASN A 2 -10.10 -33.54 -5.46
C ASN A 2 -9.94 -31.99 -5.40
N VAL A 3 -8.78 -31.47 -5.80
CA VAL A 3 -8.45 -30.02 -5.71
C VAL A 3 -9.48 -29.17 -6.49
N ASN A 4 -9.92 -29.62 -7.65
CA ASN A 4 -10.90 -28.86 -8.45
C ASN A 4 -12.29 -28.83 -7.79
N ASP A 5 -12.70 -29.89 -7.11
CA ASP A 5 -13.96 -29.91 -6.35
C ASP A 5 -13.91 -28.86 -5.21
N ILE A 6 -12.75 -28.76 -4.54
CA ILE A 6 -12.54 -27.78 -3.44
C ILE A 6 -12.57 -26.36 -4.02
N LYS A 7 -11.89 -26.11 -5.15
CA LYS A 7 -11.92 -24.81 -5.83
C LYS A 7 -13.35 -24.41 -6.24
N ASN A 8 -14.13 -25.33 -6.77
CA ASN A 8 -15.53 -25.06 -7.10
C ASN A 8 -16.35 -24.74 -5.85
N LEU A 9 -16.11 -25.41 -4.73
CA LEU A 9 -16.80 -25.17 -3.47
C LEU A 9 -16.48 -23.80 -2.90
N VAL A 10 -15.21 -23.40 -2.85
CA VAL A 10 -14.84 -22.05 -2.37
C VAL A 10 -15.39 -20.94 -3.27
N CYS A 11 -15.43 -21.15 -4.59
CA CYS A 11 -16.04 -20.19 -5.51
C CYS A 11 -17.56 -20.06 -5.27
N ALA A 12 -18.25 -21.19 -5.10
CA ALA A 12 -19.70 -21.20 -4.81
C ALA A 12 -20.03 -20.52 -3.47
N GLU A 13 -19.17 -20.72 -2.46
CA GLU A 13 -19.35 -20.05 -1.16
C GLU A 13 -19.17 -18.53 -1.30
N ILE A 14 -18.17 -18.05 -2.04
CA ILE A 14 -17.99 -16.61 -2.32
C ILE A 14 -19.25 -16.06 -3.02
N ASP A 15 -19.77 -16.77 -4.02
CA ASP A 15 -21.00 -16.34 -4.70
C ASP A 15 -22.20 -16.29 -3.75
N SER A 16 -22.31 -17.24 -2.82
CA SER A 16 -23.37 -17.25 -1.79
C SER A 16 -23.28 -16.06 -0.82
N LYS A 17 -22.09 -15.48 -0.63
CA LYS A 17 -21.84 -14.32 0.24
C LYS A 17 -21.70 -12.99 -0.51
N ALA A 18 -21.99 -12.95 -1.81
CA ALA A 18 -21.76 -11.79 -2.67
C ALA A 18 -22.35 -10.50 -2.10
N ASP A 19 -23.62 -10.51 -1.71
CA ASP A 19 -24.29 -9.31 -1.15
C ASP A 19 -23.59 -8.83 0.12
N ARG A 20 -23.16 -9.75 0.98
CA ARG A 20 -22.46 -9.40 2.23
C ARG A 20 -21.08 -8.77 1.95
N LEU A 21 -20.29 -9.37 1.07
CA LEU A 21 -18.95 -8.90 0.73
C LEU A 21 -19.01 -7.53 0.07
N ILE A 22 -19.94 -7.33 -0.87
CA ILE A 22 -20.13 -6.03 -1.54
C ILE A 22 -20.65 -4.98 -0.53
N ALA A 23 -21.52 -5.36 0.40
CA ALA A 23 -21.99 -4.45 1.45
C ALA A 23 -20.87 -4.00 2.38
N VAL A 24 -19.95 -4.90 2.75
CA VAL A 24 -18.76 -4.56 3.57
C VAL A 24 -17.84 -3.61 2.81
N ALA A 25 -17.53 -3.87 1.53
CA ALA A 25 -16.74 -2.96 0.71
C ALA A 25 -17.36 -1.55 0.66
N LYS A 26 -18.68 -1.45 0.46
CA LYS A 26 -19.39 -0.17 0.44
C LYS A 26 -19.47 0.51 1.80
N GLU A 27 -19.57 -0.25 2.90
CA GLU A 27 -19.50 0.30 4.27
C GLU A 27 -18.15 0.97 4.51
N ILE A 28 -17.05 0.32 4.12
CA ILE A 28 -15.70 0.87 4.25
C ILE A 28 -15.53 2.09 3.34
N LEU A 29 -16.00 2.03 2.09
CA LEU A 29 -15.97 3.17 1.16
C LEU A 29 -16.62 4.43 1.74
N GLN A 30 -17.70 4.28 2.52
CA GLN A 30 -18.45 5.38 3.15
C GLN A 30 -17.81 5.89 4.44
N ASN A 31 -16.78 5.21 4.96
CA ASN A 31 -16.05 5.58 6.18
C ASN A 31 -14.54 5.62 5.95
N PRO A 32 -14.05 6.40 4.99
CA PRO A 32 -12.63 6.44 4.67
C PRO A 32 -11.82 7.04 5.83
N GLU A 33 -10.71 6.40 6.16
CA GLU A 33 -9.83 6.80 7.27
C GLU A 33 -8.37 6.80 6.80
N PRO A 34 -7.57 7.85 7.16
CA PRO A 34 -6.15 7.88 6.83
C PRO A 34 -5.34 6.84 7.60
N GLY A 35 -4.15 6.54 7.12
CA GLY A 35 -3.25 5.56 7.73
C GLY A 35 -2.93 5.82 9.20
N PHE A 36 -2.89 4.77 10.01
CA PHE A 36 -2.79 4.72 11.47
C PHE A 36 -3.97 5.39 12.20
N GLN A 37 -5.10 5.60 11.51
CA GLN A 37 -6.34 6.14 12.06
C GLN A 37 -7.57 5.32 11.63
N GLU A 38 -7.38 4.13 11.08
CA GLU A 38 -8.39 3.26 10.45
C GLU A 38 -9.22 2.47 11.49
N PHE A 39 -9.66 3.14 12.56
CA PHE A 39 -10.34 2.48 13.68
C PHE A 39 -11.71 1.88 13.31
N LYS A 40 -12.48 2.55 12.44
CA LYS A 40 -13.78 2.04 11.99
C LYS A 40 -13.61 0.86 11.05
N THR A 41 -12.65 0.97 10.11
CA THR A 41 -12.32 -0.08 9.15
C THR A 41 -11.80 -1.32 9.87
N ALA A 42 -10.87 -1.18 10.83
CA ALA A 42 -10.39 -2.25 11.68
C ALA A 42 -11.52 -2.91 12.49
N LYS A 43 -12.44 -2.11 13.05
CA LYS A 43 -13.62 -2.61 13.75
C LYS A 43 -14.56 -3.40 12.84
N THR A 44 -14.73 -2.98 11.59
CA THR A 44 -15.50 -3.72 10.57
C THR A 44 -14.86 -5.08 10.33
N VAL A 45 -13.54 -5.17 10.12
CA VAL A 45 -12.83 -6.45 9.96
C VAL A 45 -13.00 -7.35 11.19
N ALA A 46 -12.80 -6.80 12.39
CA ALA A 46 -12.96 -7.56 13.65
C ALA A 46 -14.39 -8.09 13.82
N ARG A 47 -15.41 -7.31 13.46
CA ARG A 47 -16.81 -7.74 13.44
C ARG A 47 -17.03 -8.90 12.48
N GLU A 48 -16.50 -8.82 11.26
CA GLU A 48 -16.63 -9.88 10.27
C GLU A 48 -15.93 -11.17 10.75
N PHE A 49 -14.70 -11.09 11.26
CA PHE A 49 -14.00 -12.25 11.82
C PHE A 49 -14.79 -12.88 12.97
N SER A 50 -15.32 -12.06 13.89
CA SER A 50 -16.18 -12.56 14.99
C SER A 50 -17.43 -13.27 14.46
N SER A 51 -18.06 -12.74 13.41
CA SER A 51 -19.30 -13.29 12.86
C SER A 51 -19.14 -14.65 12.20
N ILE A 52 -17.92 -14.98 11.74
CA ILE A 52 -17.58 -16.26 11.12
C ILE A 52 -16.67 -17.12 12.00
N GLY A 53 -16.50 -16.73 13.28
CA GLY A 53 -15.79 -17.55 14.29
C GLY A 53 -14.27 -17.62 14.11
N ILE A 54 -13.65 -16.68 13.39
CA ILE A 54 -12.19 -16.64 13.24
C ILE A 54 -11.57 -15.97 14.47
N PRO A 55 -10.62 -16.64 15.17
CA PRO A 55 -9.83 -16.00 16.21
C PRO A 55 -8.90 -14.95 15.60
N PHE A 56 -8.80 -13.78 16.24
CA PHE A 56 -8.00 -12.68 15.75
C PHE A 56 -7.36 -11.84 16.86
N GLU A 57 -6.29 -11.16 16.50
CA GLU A 57 -5.63 -10.10 17.26
C GLU A 57 -5.86 -8.76 16.55
N GLN A 58 -5.94 -7.67 17.32
CA GLN A 58 -6.13 -6.31 16.79
C GLN A 58 -5.20 -5.31 17.49
N GLY A 59 -4.99 -4.15 16.87
CA GLY A 59 -4.09 -3.11 17.38
C GLY A 59 -2.64 -3.29 16.95
N ILE A 60 -2.37 -4.15 15.98
CA ILE A 60 -1.04 -4.35 15.41
C ILE A 60 -0.67 -3.10 14.60
N GLY A 61 0.47 -2.48 14.93
CA GLY A 61 0.81 -1.20 14.30
C GLY A 61 -0.35 -0.19 14.40
N ILE A 62 -0.95 -0.05 15.59
CA ILE A 62 -2.08 0.80 16.00
C ILE A 62 -3.46 0.25 15.58
N THR A 63 -3.72 -0.01 14.30
CA THR A 63 -5.07 -0.36 13.82
C THR A 63 -5.16 -1.71 13.12
N GLY A 64 -4.03 -2.35 12.83
CA GLY A 64 -3.99 -3.62 12.11
C GLY A 64 -4.71 -4.75 12.83
N VAL A 65 -5.23 -5.71 12.06
CA VAL A 65 -5.96 -6.89 12.54
C VAL A 65 -5.40 -8.14 11.87
N LYS A 66 -5.09 -9.19 12.64
CA LYS A 66 -4.65 -10.48 12.13
C LYS A 66 -5.58 -11.59 12.60
N GLY A 67 -6.27 -12.26 11.67
CA GLY A 67 -7.04 -13.47 11.91
C GLY A 67 -6.23 -14.72 11.52
N THR A 68 -6.54 -15.87 12.10
CA THR A 68 -5.88 -17.14 11.80
C THR A 68 -6.90 -18.24 11.59
N ILE A 69 -6.77 -18.98 10.50
CA ILE A 69 -7.54 -20.19 10.19
C ILE A 69 -6.58 -21.36 10.15
N MET A 70 -6.95 -22.46 10.80
CA MET A 70 -6.18 -23.72 10.81
C MET A 70 -6.78 -24.72 9.82
N GLY A 71 -5.93 -25.33 9.01
CA GLY A 71 -6.30 -26.51 8.23
C GLY A 71 -6.39 -27.76 9.10
N SER A 72 -6.58 -28.91 8.46
CA SER A 72 -6.71 -30.22 9.15
C SER A 72 -5.42 -30.71 9.78
N ASP A 73 -4.27 -30.27 9.28
CA ASP A 73 -2.93 -30.62 9.75
C ASP A 73 -2.07 -29.35 9.85
N SER A 74 -1.32 -29.21 10.91
CA SER A 74 -0.41 -28.08 11.16
C SER A 74 0.91 -28.14 10.37
N ASN A 75 1.21 -29.25 9.68
CA ASN A 75 2.49 -29.48 9.00
C ASN A 75 2.56 -28.88 7.57
N GLY A 76 1.57 -28.10 7.15
CA GLY A 76 1.57 -27.39 5.87
C GLY A 76 2.07 -25.95 5.97
N PRO A 77 2.07 -25.21 4.87
CA PRO A 77 2.53 -23.82 4.84
C PRO A 77 1.58 -22.88 5.60
N ASN A 78 2.13 -21.74 6.05
CA ASN A 78 1.36 -20.60 6.52
C ASN A 78 1.25 -19.57 5.38
N VAL A 79 0.07 -19.45 4.80
CA VAL A 79 -0.20 -18.54 3.69
C VAL A 79 -0.86 -17.27 4.22
N ALA A 80 -0.22 -16.11 4.05
CA ALA A 80 -0.83 -14.83 4.37
C ALA A 80 -1.69 -14.33 3.19
N VAL A 81 -2.93 -13.94 3.49
CA VAL A 81 -3.81 -13.20 2.61
C VAL A 81 -4.02 -11.81 3.21
N MET A 82 -3.63 -10.78 2.48
CA MET A 82 -3.58 -9.41 2.99
C MET A 82 -4.63 -8.50 2.34
N GLY A 83 -5.01 -7.47 3.06
CA GLY A 83 -5.80 -6.33 2.57
C GLY A 83 -5.43 -5.08 3.36
N GLU A 84 -5.55 -3.92 2.75
CA GLU A 84 -5.14 -2.63 3.29
C GLU A 84 -6.33 -1.86 3.85
N LEU A 85 -6.15 -1.26 5.03
CA LEU A 85 -7.23 -0.62 5.78
C LEU A 85 -7.45 0.84 5.40
N ASP A 86 -6.37 1.53 4.98
CA ASP A 86 -6.33 2.97 4.87
C ASP A 86 -6.89 3.54 3.56
N SER A 87 -7.04 4.84 3.56
CA SER A 87 -7.46 5.64 2.41
C SER A 87 -6.53 6.84 2.21
N LEU A 88 -6.64 7.45 1.03
CA LEU A 88 -5.92 8.66 0.65
C LEU A 88 -6.63 9.93 1.10
N LYS A 89 -5.92 11.07 1.05
CA LYS A 89 -6.53 12.40 1.09
C LYS A 89 -6.74 12.91 -0.34
N VAL A 90 -8.00 13.00 -0.78
CA VAL A 90 -8.37 13.43 -2.14
C VAL A 90 -9.51 14.43 -2.05
N LEU A 91 -9.14 15.70 -1.94
CA LEU A 91 -10.10 16.81 -1.86
C LEU A 91 -10.98 16.87 -3.12
N GLY A 92 -12.28 16.92 -2.92
CA GLY A 92 -13.28 16.95 -4.00
C GLY A 92 -13.70 15.59 -4.53
N HIS A 93 -13.23 14.49 -3.94
CA HIS A 93 -13.69 13.16 -4.32
C HIS A 93 -15.16 12.92 -3.93
N PRO A 94 -15.99 12.25 -4.76
CA PRO A 94 -17.42 12.04 -4.46
C PRO A 94 -17.72 11.31 -3.13
N HIS A 95 -16.78 10.53 -2.63
CA HIS A 95 -16.88 9.82 -1.35
C HIS A 95 -15.89 10.37 -0.31
N GLU A 96 -15.59 11.67 -0.37
CA GLU A 96 -14.70 12.33 0.57
C GLU A 96 -15.36 12.45 1.96
N ASP A 97 -14.63 12.12 3.01
CA ASP A 97 -14.98 12.55 4.36
C ASP A 97 -14.66 14.04 4.53
N SER A 98 -15.69 14.85 4.81
CA SER A 98 -15.58 16.31 4.83
C SER A 98 -14.66 16.86 5.93
N SER A 99 -14.33 16.07 6.94
CA SER A 99 -13.48 16.48 8.07
C SER A 99 -12.00 16.18 7.86
N THR A 100 -11.68 15.13 7.11
CA THR A 100 -10.31 14.63 6.91
C THR A 100 -9.84 14.73 5.47
N SER A 101 -10.75 14.95 4.52
CA SER A 101 -10.56 14.82 3.06
C SER A 101 -10.13 13.39 2.65
N ALA A 102 -10.35 12.41 3.52
CA ALA A 102 -10.07 11.02 3.24
C ALA A 102 -11.04 10.46 2.19
N ALA A 103 -10.52 9.64 1.26
CA ALA A 103 -11.32 8.96 0.23
C ALA A 103 -10.64 7.68 -0.25
N HIS A 104 -11.41 6.62 -0.51
CA HIS A 104 -10.87 5.38 -1.07
C HIS A 104 -10.61 5.49 -2.58
N ALA A 105 -9.65 6.34 -2.96
CA ALA A 105 -9.25 6.57 -4.34
C ALA A 105 -8.09 5.65 -4.82
N CYS A 106 -7.83 4.56 -4.07
CA CYS A 106 -6.93 3.47 -4.43
C CYS A 106 -7.64 2.10 -4.46
N GLY A 107 -8.79 1.96 -3.78
CA GLY A 107 -9.61 0.74 -3.82
C GLY A 107 -9.36 -0.25 -2.69
N HIS A 108 -8.69 0.16 -1.61
CA HIS A 108 -8.41 -0.69 -0.43
C HIS A 108 -9.68 -1.27 0.21
N HIS A 109 -10.82 -0.57 0.14
CA HIS A 109 -12.11 -1.09 0.60
C HIS A 109 -12.51 -2.41 -0.10
N CYS A 110 -12.14 -2.60 -1.37
CA CYS A 110 -12.35 -3.87 -2.07
C CYS A 110 -11.34 -4.92 -1.62
N GLN A 111 -10.08 -4.55 -1.35
CA GLN A 111 -9.08 -5.51 -0.86
C GLN A 111 -9.46 -6.16 0.46
N ILE A 112 -9.97 -5.36 1.43
CA ILE A 112 -10.49 -5.90 2.69
C ILE A 112 -11.64 -6.86 2.42
N ALA A 113 -12.57 -6.51 1.53
CA ALA A 113 -13.67 -7.40 1.17
C ALA A 113 -13.18 -8.68 0.46
N MET A 114 -12.14 -8.60 -0.39
CA MET A 114 -11.52 -9.77 -1.02
C MET A 114 -10.90 -10.71 0.03
N MET A 115 -10.12 -10.17 0.98
CA MET A 115 -9.55 -10.95 2.08
C MET A 115 -10.63 -11.64 2.92
N LEU A 116 -11.71 -10.93 3.24
CA LEU A 116 -12.88 -11.49 3.95
C LEU A 116 -13.62 -12.54 3.12
N GLY A 117 -13.66 -12.38 1.78
CA GLY A 117 -14.20 -13.36 0.87
C GLY A 117 -13.43 -14.68 0.91
N VAL A 118 -12.09 -14.62 0.92
CA VAL A 118 -11.24 -15.79 1.15
C VAL A 118 -11.53 -16.41 2.53
N ALA A 119 -11.62 -15.59 3.56
CA ALA A 119 -11.91 -16.07 4.92
C ALA A 119 -13.23 -16.84 4.99
N MET A 120 -14.29 -16.30 4.40
CA MET A 120 -15.63 -16.93 4.36
C MET A 120 -15.62 -18.22 3.53
N ALA A 121 -14.96 -18.20 2.37
CA ALA A 121 -14.88 -19.35 1.47
C ALA A 121 -14.21 -20.56 2.11
N LEU A 122 -13.12 -20.32 2.86
CA LEU A 122 -12.39 -21.39 3.53
C LEU A 122 -13.15 -22.02 4.70
N GLN A 123 -14.16 -21.33 5.26
CA GLN A 123 -15.06 -21.85 6.28
C GLN A 123 -16.20 -22.72 5.71
N ALA A 124 -16.29 -22.87 4.37
CA ALA A 124 -17.28 -23.76 3.79
C ALA A 124 -17.07 -25.21 4.25
N PRO A 125 -18.15 -25.95 4.56
CA PRO A 125 -18.04 -27.32 5.08
C PRO A 125 -17.24 -28.23 4.18
N GLY A 126 -16.25 -28.92 4.72
CA GLY A 126 -15.38 -29.86 4.01
C GLY A 126 -14.15 -29.24 3.35
N VAL A 127 -13.96 -27.91 3.40
CA VAL A 127 -12.77 -27.25 2.80
C VAL A 127 -11.58 -27.42 3.72
N LEU A 128 -11.64 -26.96 4.96
CA LEU A 128 -10.50 -26.96 5.89
C LEU A 128 -10.00 -28.38 6.21
N GLU A 129 -10.88 -29.38 6.16
CA GLU A 129 -10.53 -30.80 6.37
C GLU A 129 -9.60 -31.33 5.27
N THR A 130 -9.49 -30.64 4.13
CA THR A 130 -8.67 -31.05 2.99
C THR A 130 -7.37 -30.23 2.84
N LEU A 131 -7.22 -29.17 3.64
CA LEU A 131 -6.07 -28.27 3.59
C LEU A 131 -5.12 -28.54 4.74
N SER A 132 -3.82 -28.49 4.47
CA SER A 132 -2.76 -28.62 5.51
C SER A 132 -2.09 -27.27 5.73
N GLY A 133 -1.72 -26.96 6.97
CA GLY A 133 -1.10 -25.70 7.35
C GLY A 133 -2.09 -24.70 7.91
N ARG A 134 -1.84 -23.41 7.69
CA ARG A 134 -2.67 -22.34 8.22
C ARG A 134 -2.75 -21.15 7.28
N ILE A 135 -3.76 -20.33 7.47
CA ILE A 135 -3.97 -19.10 6.73
C ILE A 135 -3.93 -17.94 7.73
N SER A 136 -3.05 -16.96 7.47
CA SER A 136 -2.97 -15.69 8.19
C SER A 136 -3.70 -14.61 7.39
N LEU A 137 -4.83 -14.13 7.90
CA LEU A 137 -5.62 -13.07 7.29
C LEU A 137 -5.19 -11.73 7.90
N MET A 138 -4.59 -10.85 7.12
CA MET A 138 -3.96 -9.64 7.64
C MET A 138 -4.60 -8.38 7.04
N ALA A 139 -5.36 -7.66 7.85
CA ALA A 139 -5.81 -6.31 7.53
C ALA A 139 -4.75 -5.32 8.01
N VAL A 140 -4.00 -4.75 7.07
CA VAL A 140 -2.77 -3.99 7.29
C VAL A 140 -3.07 -2.49 7.27
N PRO A 141 -2.59 -1.68 8.24
CA PRO A 141 -2.77 -0.24 8.23
C PRO A 141 -1.79 0.47 7.28
N ALA A 142 -2.10 1.71 6.94
CA ALA A 142 -1.14 2.73 6.53
C ALA A 142 -0.23 2.37 5.32
N GLU A 143 -0.77 1.72 4.28
CA GLU A 143 -0.03 1.44 3.04
C GLU A 143 0.30 2.72 2.28
N GLU A 144 -0.64 3.65 2.18
CA GLU A 144 -0.42 4.93 1.54
C GLU A 144 0.54 5.78 2.36
N TYR A 145 1.72 6.00 1.86
CA TYR A 145 2.80 6.69 2.58
C TYR A 145 2.60 8.21 2.60
N ILE A 146 1.47 8.66 3.16
CA ILE A 146 1.06 10.07 3.26
C ILE A 146 1.19 10.59 4.70
N ASP A 147 0.98 11.90 4.91
CA ASP A 147 1.06 12.54 6.23
C ASP A 147 2.38 12.27 6.97
N VAL A 148 3.50 12.42 6.26
CA VAL A 148 4.85 12.07 6.74
C VAL A 148 5.17 12.74 8.09
N GLU A 149 4.82 14.02 8.28
CA GLU A 149 5.05 14.71 9.56
C GLU A 149 4.25 14.08 10.71
N TYR A 150 2.99 13.69 10.48
CA TYR A 150 2.16 13.00 11.48
C TYR A 150 2.76 11.65 11.87
N ARG A 151 3.12 10.84 10.87
CA ARG A 151 3.68 9.50 11.09
C ARG A 151 5.08 9.58 11.73
N ASP A 152 5.93 10.55 11.36
CA ASP A 152 7.23 10.76 12.02
C ASP A 152 7.06 11.17 13.49
N ASN A 153 5.99 11.90 13.84
CA ASN A 153 5.67 12.19 15.23
C ASN A 153 5.26 10.92 15.99
N LEU A 154 4.42 10.03 15.41
CA LEU A 154 4.10 8.73 16.01
C LEU A 154 5.37 7.89 16.23
N ARG A 155 6.32 7.93 15.29
CA ARG A 155 7.61 7.25 15.40
C ARG A 155 8.45 7.83 16.54
N ARG A 156 8.54 9.14 16.65
CA ARG A 156 9.26 9.82 17.75
C ARG A 156 8.63 9.56 19.13
N GLU A 157 7.32 9.34 19.17
CA GLU A 157 6.59 8.93 20.37
C GLU A 157 6.75 7.44 20.70
N GLY A 158 7.44 6.67 19.85
CA GLY A 158 7.65 5.24 20.02
C GLY A 158 6.41 4.37 19.75
N LYS A 159 5.37 4.92 19.11
CA LYS A 159 4.14 4.20 18.78
C LYS A 159 4.31 3.31 17.54
N ILE A 160 5.14 3.74 16.60
CA ILE A 160 5.56 3.01 15.40
C ILE A 160 7.07 3.16 15.19
N GLU A 161 7.68 2.31 14.39
CA GLU A 161 9.06 2.44 13.90
C GLU A 161 9.05 2.81 12.42
N PHE A 162 8.22 2.13 11.63
CA PHE A 162 8.07 2.33 10.20
C PHE A 162 6.81 3.12 9.87
N LEU A 163 6.85 3.90 8.78
CA LEU A 163 5.72 4.73 8.37
C LEU A 163 4.71 3.98 7.48
N GLY A 164 4.97 2.71 7.16
CA GLY A 164 4.08 1.78 6.47
C GLY A 164 3.67 0.62 7.36
N GLY A 165 2.51 0.05 7.10
CA GLY A 165 1.90 -0.96 7.98
C GLY A 165 2.50 -2.36 7.85
N LYS A 166 2.85 -2.82 6.64
CA LYS A 166 3.45 -4.15 6.49
C LYS A 166 4.82 -4.25 7.18
N PRO A 167 5.72 -3.23 7.10
CA PRO A 167 6.93 -3.20 7.93
C PRO A 167 6.66 -3.21 9.45
N GLU A 168 5.55 -2.61 9.92
CA GLU A 168 5.15 -2.71 11.33
C GLU A 168 4.71 -4.12 11.71
N PHE A 169 3.99 -4.84 10.83
CA PHE A 169 3.67 -6.25 11.04
C PHE A 169 4.94 -7.12 11.12
N VAL A 170 5.95 -6.84 10.28
CA VAL A 170 7.27 -7.49 10.37
C VAL A 170 7.93 -7.19 11.72
N ARG A 171 7.99 -5.92 12.12
CA ARG A 171 8.62 -5.50 13.38
C ARG A 171 8.00 -6.17 14.61
N HIS A 172 6.70 -6.39 14.59
CA HIS A 172 5.97 -7.04 15.68
C HIS A 172 6.01 -8.58 15.62
N GLY A 173 6.72 -9.18 14.65
CA GLY A 173 6.88 -10.62 14.50
C GLY A 173 5.66 -11.35 13.91
N HIS A 174 4.67 -10.61 13.38
CA HIS A 174 3.45 -11.23 12.84
C HIS A 174 3.67 -11.96 11.49
N LEU A 175 4.86 -11.83 10.91
CA LEU A 175 5.28 -12.49 9.67
C LEU A 175 6.38 -13.55 9.88
N ASP A 176 6.87 -13.72 11.11
CA ASP A 176 8.00 -14.63 11.40
C ASP A 176 7.69 -16.11 11.09
N ASP A 177 6.43 -16.47 11.10
CA ASP A 177 5.92 -17.82 10.87
C ASP A 177 5.13 -17.96 9.56
N VAL A 178 5.22 -16.96 8.66
CA VAL A 178 4.56 -16.94 7.35
C VAL A 178 5.54 -17.40 6.28
N ASP A 179 5.10 -18.33 5.43
CA ASP A 179 5.92 -18.88 4.34
C ASP A 179 5.70 -18.17 3.00
N LEU A 180 4.48 -17.69 2.75
CA LEU A 180 4.03 -17.11 1.48
C LEU A 180 3.01 -16.01 1.75
N ALA A 181 2.98 -14.96 0.91
CA ALA A 181 1.98 -13.91 1.05
C ALA A 181 1.33 -13.53 -0.29
N MET A 182 0.05 -13.17 -0.26
CA MET A 182 -0.66 -12.67 -1.41
C MET A 182 -1.63 -11.56 -1.07
N MET A 183 -1.85 -10.68 -2.04
CA MET A 183 -2.83 -9.62 -1.98
C MET A 183 -3.26 -9.28 -3.41
N THR A 184 -4.56 -9.12 -3.65
CA THR A 184 -5.08 -8.65 -4.94
C THR A 184 -5.57 -7.22 -4.79
N HIS A 185 -5.18 -6.34 -5.70
CA HIS A 185 -5.52 -4.92 -5.70
C HIS A 185 -6.56 -4.61 -6.80
N THR A 186 -7.33 -3.53 -6.65
CA THR A 186 -8.14 -2.99 -7.75
C THR A 186 -7.34 -2.01 -8.60
N SER A 187 -7.64 -1.94 -9.89
CA SER A 187 -6.99 -1.02 -10.83
C SER A 187 -8.01 -0.43 -11.79
N ALA A 188 -7.62 0.67 -12.44
CA ALA A 188 -8.40 1.41 -13.42
C ALA A 188 -7.67 1.49 -14.77
N SER A 189 -7.28 0.34 -15.32
CA SER A 189 -6.61 0.22 -16.62
C SER A 189 -7.41 -0.66 -17.59
N PRO A 190 -8.59 -0.21 -18.05
CA PRO A 190 -9.53 -1.03 -18.82
C PRO A 190 -8.96 -1.59 -20.13
N GLU A 191 -7.89 -1.00 -20.66
CA GLU A 191 -7.19 -1.50 -21.85
C GLU A 191 -6.36 -2.76 -21.59
N SER A 192 -6.15 -3.11 -20.32
CA SER A 192 -5.30 -4.21 -19.87
C SER A 192 -6.03 -5.57 -19.73
N GLY A 193 -7.32 -5.65 -20.08
CA GLY A 193 -8.15 -6.82 -19.81
C GLY A 193 -8.85 -6.72 -18.44
N LYS A 194 -9.19 -7.87 -17.84
CA LYS A 194 -9.86 -7.91 -16.52
C LYS A 194 -8.89 -8.07 -15.38
N ILE A 195 -7.77 -8.74 -15.60
CA ILE A 195 -6.79 -9.07 -14.56
C ILE A 195 -5.39 -8.79 -15.09
N SER A 196 -4.63 -8.06 -14.29
CA SER A 196 -3.22 -7.78 -14.55
C SER A 196 -2.35 -8.44 -13.47
N TYR A 197 -1.20 -9.00 -13.85
CA TYR A 197 -0.34 -9.77 -12.94
C TYR A 197 1.15 -9.62 -13.22
N GLY A 198 1.97 -9.92 -12.22
CA GLY A 198 3.43 -9.86 -12.33
C GLY A 198 3.96 -8.42 -12.40
N GLY A 199 5.10 -8.27 -13.08
CA GLY A 199 5.82 -7.01 -13.12
C GLY A 199 6.60 -6.71 -11.84
N THR A 200 7.24 -5.55 -11.82
CA THR A 200 7.99 -5.01 -10.68
C THR A 200 7.59 -3.57 -10.43
N ASN A 201 7.85 -3.05 -9.23
CA ASN A 201 7.59 -1.66 -8.86
C ASN A 201 8.86 -1.00 -8.32
N ASN A 202 8.91 0.33 -8.35
CA ASN A 202 9.94 1.09 -7.68
C ASN A 202 9.87 0.90 -6.16
N GLY A 203 11.05 0.87 -5.52
CA GLY A 203 11.18 1.18 -4.12
C GLY A 203 11.33 2.69 -3.89
N LEU A 204 11.36 3.12 -2.63
CA LEU A 204 11.50 4.53 -2.27
C LEU A 204 12.16 4.73 -0.90
N VAL A 205 12.71 5.92 -0.68
CA VAL A 205 12.90 6.54 0.63
C VAL A 205 12.11 7.85 0.70
N ALA A 206 11.62 8.18 1.88
CA ALA A 206 10.94 9.45 2.12
C ALA A 206 11.89 10.46 2.78
N LYS A 207 11.65 11.74 2.54
CA LYS A 207 12.40 12.82 3.19
C LYS A 207 11.45 13.86 3.76
N SER A 208 11.66 14.17 5.04
CA SER A 208 11.12 15.36 5.71
C SER A 208 12.23 16.40 5.83
N ILE A 209 11.98 17.59 5.29
CA ILE A 209 13.00 18.63 5.12
C ILE A 209 12.52 19.90 5.80
N LYS A 210 13.41 20.53 6.61
CA LYS A 210 13.18 21.82 7.23
C LYS A 210 14.29 22.78 6.85
N PHE A 211 13.95 23.83 6.08
CA PHE A 211 14.83 24.97 5.87
C PHE A 211 14.62 26.00 6.98
N THR A 212 15.73 26.44 7.57
CA THR A 212 15.74 27.44 8.65
C THR A 212 16.49 28.68 8.18
N GLY A 213 15.81 29.79 8.22
CA GLY A 213 16.33 31.11 7.90
C GLY A 213 16.25 32.06 9.09
N LYS A 214 16.06 33.37 8.80
CA LYS A 214 15.91 34.44 9.79
C LYS A 214 14.79 35.36 9.38
N ALA A 215 13.79 35.53 10.23
CA ALA A 215 12.69 36.46 9.99
C ALA A 215 13.15 37.91 10.07
N SER A 216 12.55 38.76 9.23
CA SER A 216 12.67 40.21 9.28
C SER A 216 11.47 40.84 8.58
N HIS A 217 11.29 42.16 8.74
CA HIS A 217 10.21 42.87 8.04
C HIS A 217 10.49 42.90 6.53
N ALA A 218 9.62 42.25 5.72
CA ALA A 218 9.86 42.03 4.30
C ALA A 218 9.95 43.33 3.48
N GLY A 219 9.23 44.38 3.86
CA GLY A 219 9.28 45.70 3.21
C GLY A 219 10.34 46.62 3.78
N GLY A 220 10.45 46.72 5.13
CA GLY A 220 11.30 47.71 5.80
C GLY A 220 12.74 47.28 5.98
N ALA A 221 13.00 46.00 6.20
CA ALA A 221 14.35 45.50 6.52
C ALA A 221 14.62 44.08 5.94
N PRO A 222 14.33 43.79 4.66
CA PRO A 222 14.53 42.45 4.09
C PRO A 222 16.00 41.99 4.16
N HIS A 223 16.95 42.91 4.10
CA HIS A 223 18.40 42.67 4.20
C HIS A 223 18.86 42.08 5.54
N MET A 224 18.04 42.21 6.59
CA MET A 224 18.33 41.66 7.91
C MET A 224 17.85 40.21 8.07
N GLY A 225 17.09 39.69 7.08
CA GLY A 225 16.53 38.33 7.06
C GLY A 225 17.37 37.35 6.25
N VAL A 226 17.03 36.06 6.40
CA VAL A 226 17.49 34.95 5.57
C VAL A 226 16.24 34.20 5.10
N ASN A 227 15.98 34.21 3.79
CA ASN A 227 14.74 33.67 3.23
C ASN A 227 14.81 32.17 3.00
N ALA A 228 14.20 31.40 3.91
CA ALA A 228 14.15 29.94 3.83
C ALA A 228 13.30 29.43 2.63
N LEU A 229 12.32 30.21 2.13
CA LEU A 229 11.55 29.85 0.95
C LEU A 229 12.42 29.92 -0.32
N ASN A 230 13.27 30.93 -0.43
CA ASN A 230 14.24 30.99 -1.53
C ASN A 230 15.23 29.83 -1.48
N ALA A 231 15.66 29.38 -0.27
CA ALA A 231 16.47 28.19 -0.12
C ALA A 231 15.77 26.95 -0.71
N ALA A 232 14.50 26.74 -0.38
CA ALA A 232 13.70 25.64 -0.90
C ALA A 232 13.52 25.71 -2.44
N MET A 233 13.27 26.88 -2.98
CA MET A 233 13.14 27.11 -4.44
C MET A 233 14.44 26.76 -5.18
N ILE A 234 15.59 27.21 -4.68
CA ILE A 234 16.91 26.91 -5.26
C ILE A 234 17.19 25.40 -5.17
N ALA A 235 16.86 24.77 -4.01
CA ALA A 235 17.00 23.32 -3.83
C ALA A 235 16.15 22.53 -4.83
N MET A 236 14.89 22.90 -5.05
CA MET A 236 14.02 22.25 -6.06
C MET A 236 14.61 22.40 -7.46
N SER A 237 15.10 23.60 -7.82
CA SER A 237 15.78 23.81 -9.12
C SER A 237 17.02 22.93 -9.26
N ALA A 238 17.83 22.79 -8.21
CA ALA A 238 18.99 21.92 -8.19
C ALA A 238 18.63 20.43 -8.29
N ILE A 239 17.53 19.99 -7.68
CA ILE A 239 16.98 18.62 -7.84
C ILE A 239 16.58 18.42 -9.32
N HIS A 240 15.85 19.35 -9.92
CA HIS A 240 15.43 19.23 -11.31
C HIS A 240 16.59 19.25 -12.31
N ALA A 241 17.64 20.02 -12.04
CA ALA A 241 18.84 20.07 -12.88
C ALA A 241 19.60 18.73 -12.94
N GLN A 242 19.32 17.80 -12.02
CA GLN A 242 19.97 16.48 -12.01
C GLN A 242 19.23 15.40 -12.82
N ARG A 243 18.04 15.71 -13.40
CA ARG A 243 17.23 14.69 -14.11
C ARG A 243 17.99 13.99 -15.24
N GLU A 244 18.80 14.73 -16.01
CA GLU A 244 19.64 14.17 -17.08
C GLU A 244 20.81 13.29 -16.58
N THR A 245 21.04 13.23 -15.27
CA THR A 245 22.13 12.45 -14.67
C THR A 245 21.71 11.08 -14.16
N TYR A 246 20.43 10.71 -14.29
CA TYR A 246 19.90 9.41 -13.94
C TYR A 246 19.84 8.52 -15.17
N ARG A 247 20.13 7.23 -15.01
CA ARG A 247 19.94 6.24 -16.09
C ARG A 247 18.45 5.97 -16.27
N ASP A 248 17.99 5.82 -17.51
CA ASP A 248 16.57 5.56 -17.81
C ASP A 248 16.05 4.29 -17.12
N GLN A 249 16.87 3.24 -17.08
CA GLN A 249 16.54 1.98 -16.44
C GLN A 249 16.35 2.06 -14.91
N ASP A 250 16.89 3.10 -14.26
CA ASP A 250 16.74 3.32 -12.83
C ASP A 250 15.35 3.88 -12.47
N THR A 251 14.60 4.35 -13.47
CA THR A 251 13.21 4.89 -13.38
C THR A 251 13.02 5.87 -12.22
N ILE A 252 14.01 6.75 -11.99
CA ILE A 252 13.99 7.69 -10.86
C ILE A 252 12.79 8.63 -10.92
N ARG A 253 12.06 8.77 -9.80
CA ARG A 253 10.95 9.72 -9.63
C ARG A 253 11.14 10.50 -8.33
N ILE A 254 11.13 11.83 -8.45
CA ILE A 254 11.29 12.77 -7.32
C ILE A 254 10.28 13.89 -7.51
N HIS A 255 9.33 14.01 -6.58
CA HIS A 255 8.24 14.99 -6.61
C HIS A 255 8.12 15.69 -5.26
N PRO A 256 8.91 16.77 -5.00
CA PRO A 256 8.83 17.51 -3.75
C PRO A 256 7.56 18.37 -3.67
N ILE A 257 7.02 18.48 -2.46
CA ILE A 257 5.96 19.43 -2.11
C ILE A 257 6.42 20.33 -0.97
N ILE A 258 5.96 21.59 -0.95
CA ILE A 258 6.15 22.50 0.16
C ILE A 258 4.92 22.38 1.06
N THR A 259 5.10 21.84 2.27
CA THR A 259 4.03 21.70 3.28
C THR A 259 3.87 22.95 4.15
N ARG A 260 4.92 23.80 4.22
CA ARG A 260 4.88 25.10 4.88
C ARG A 260 5.81 26.08 4.18
N GLY A 261 5.25 27.15 3.62
CA GLY A 261 6.00 28.15 2.82
C GLY A 261 6.32 29.48 3.54
N GLY A 262 5.85 29.65 4.78
CA GLY A 262 5.98 30.90 5.55
C GLY A 262 4.76 31.15 6.41
N VAL A 263 4.67 32.35 7.02
CA VAL A 263 3.59 32.72 7.96
C VAL A 263 2.79 33.93 7.46
N ALA A 264 3.46 34.95 6.91
CA ALA A 264 2.83 36.18 6.44
C ALA A 264 3.66 36.83 5.35
N VAL A 265 3.00 37.52 4.39
CA VAL A 265 3.67 38.25 3.29
C VAL A 265 4.55 39.42 3.78
N SER A 266 4.25 39.95 4.93
CA SER A 266 5.02 41.06 5.55
C SER A 266 6.30 40.60 6.27
N SER A 267 6.56 39.29 6.37
CA SER A 267 7.70 38.70 7.07
C SER A 267 8.51 37.81 6.13
N VAL A 268 9.84 37.92 6.14
CA VAL A 268 10.75 37.04 5.46
C VAL A 268 10.58 35.63 6.03
N PRO A 269 10.25 34.58 5.21
CA PRO A 269 10.06 33.23 5.69
C PRO A 269 11.31 32.65 6.38
N ALA A 270 11.19 32.23 7.63
CA ALA A 270 12.29 31.68 8.43
C ALA A 270 12.15 30.17 8.74
N ASP A 271 10.95 29.61 8.61
CA ASP A 271 10.65 28.17 8.77
C ASP A 271 9.86 27.72 7.54
N VAL A 272 10.52 26.94 6.67
CA VAL A 272 9.91 26.37 5.46
C VAL A 272 10.11 24.86 5.51
N ARG A 273 9.03 24.12 5.24
CA ARG A 273 9.02 22.66 5.27
C ARG A 273 8.67 22.08 3.92
N MET A 274 9.30 20.98 3.60
CA MET A 274 9.14 20.26 2.35
C MET A 274 9.13 18.76 2.63
N GLU A 275 8.37 18.01 1.84
CA GLU A 275 8.39 16.56 1.82
C GLU A 275 8.64 16.08 0.38
N THR A 276 9.31 14.94 0.24
CA THR A 276 9.48 14.26 -1.05
C THR A 276 9.77 12.79 -0.87
N TYR A 277 9.39 12.00 -1.88
CA TYR A 277 9.92 10.65 -2.06
C TYR A 277 11.03 10.67 -3.10
N VAL A 278 11.99 9.77 -2.92
CA VAL A 278 12.99 9.43 -3.94
C VAL A 278 12.78 7.98 -4.31
N ARG A 279 12.18 7.75 -5.48
CA ARG A 279 11.81 6.44 -5.99
C ARG A 279 12.83 5.96 -7.03
N GLY A 280 13.05 4.65 -7.10
CA GLY A 280 13.90 4.02 -8.12
C GLY A 280 13.66 2.52 -8.22
N ALA A 281 14.03 1.94 -9.37
CA ALA A 281 13.79 0.54 -9.71
C ALA A 281 14.55 -0.45 -8.82
N SER A 282 15.62 -0.02 -8.16
CA SER A 282 16.41 -0.83 -7.23
C SER A 282 16.80 -0.03 -5.99
N ILE A 283 17.19 -0.73 -4.94
CA ILE A 283 17.66 -0.13 -3.68
C ILE A 283 18.87 0.79 -3.97
N GLU A 284 19.84 0.32 -4.77
CA GLU A 284 21.01 1.09 -5.17
C GLU A 284 20.60 2.37 -5.93
N ALA A 285 19.65 2.27 -6.86
CA ALA A 285 19.21 3.38 -7.68
C ALA A 285 18.59 4.50 -6.83
N PHE A 286 17.61 4.19 -5.94
CA PHE A 286 16.99 5.22 -5.13
C PHE A 286 17.92 5.76 -4.03
N LEU A 287 18.81 4.97 -3.46
CA LEU A 287 19.80 5.46 -2.49
C LEU A 287 20.81 6.42 -3.15
N SER A 288 21.34 6.08 -4.32
CA SER A 288 22.22 6.98 -5.09
C SER A 288 21.50 8.29 -5.47
N ALA A 289 20.23 8.20 -5.90
CA ALA A 289 19.42 9.39 -6.17
C ALA A 289 19.15 10.21 -4.89
N SER A 290 18.92 9.56 -3.75
CA SER A 290 18.72 10.19 -2.45
C SER A 290 19.93 11.06 -2.03
N GLU A 291 21.14 10.59 -2.24
CA GLU A 291 22.36 11.37 -1.99
C GLU A 291 22.46 12.63 -2.86
N LYS A 292 22.06 12.53 -4.14
CA LYS A 292 22.01 13.68 -5.04
C LYS A 292 20.96 14.71 -4.58
N VAL A 293 19.79 14.24 -4.12
CA VAL A 293 18.75 15.11 -3.53
C VAL A 293 19.28 15.82 -2.29
N ASP A 294 19.97 15.13 -1.40
CA ASP A 294 20.57 15.73 -0.20
C ASP A 294 21.58 16.83 -0.52
N ARG A 295 22.42 16.62 -1.54
CA ARG A 295 23.35 17.68 -1.99
C ARG A 295 22.60 18.90 -2.51
N ALA A 296 21.53 18.71 -3.29
CA ALA A 296 20.71 19.79 -3.82
C ALA A 296 20.03 20.60 -2.69
N LEU A 297 19.49 19.90 -1.66
CA LEU A 297 18.87 20.53 -0.51
C LEU A 297 19.88 21.37 0.30
N ARG A 298 21.09 20.83 0.53
CA ARG A 298 22.17 21.58 1.22
C ARG A 298 22.66 22.77 0.39
N ALA A 299 22.78 22.63 -0.92
CA ALA A 299 23.17 23.72 -1.81
C ALA A 299 22.15 24.88 -1.78
N GLY A 300 20.83 24.59 -1.76
CA GLY A 300 19.80 25.61 -1.64
C GLY A 300 19.90 26.41 -0.33
N ALA A 301 20.12 25.75 0.79
CA ALA A 301 20.30 26.42 2.08
C ALA A 301 21.59 27.28 2.09
N LEU A 302 22.70 26.74 1.59
CA LEU A 302 23.97 27.42 1.53
C LEU A 302 23.90 28.70 0.67
N ALA A 303 23.18 28.63 -0.46
CA ALA A 303 23.08 29.76 -1.42
C ALA A 303 22.48 31.03 -0.81
N VAL A 304 21.64 30.92 0.22
CA VAL A 304 20.99 32.07 0.89
C VAL A 304 21.53 32.34 2.30
N GLY A 305 22.54 31.60 2.74
CA GLY A 305 23.08 31.72 4.11
C GLY A 305 22.19 31.16 5.20
N GLY A 306 21.29 30.22 4.85
CA GLY A 306 20.41 29.50 5.77
C GLY A 306 20.97 28.13 6.15
N SER A 307 20.15 27.35 6.86
CA SER A 307 20.47 25.95 7.17
C SER A 307 19.32 25.03 6.77
N VAL A 308 19.63 23.71 6.60
CA VAL A 308 18.65 22.68 6.30
C VAL A 308 18.83 21.48 7.22
N THR A 309 17.74 20.98 7.77
CA THR A 309 17.66 19.69 8.44
C THR A 309 16.96 18.72 7.49
N ILE A 310 17.60 17.58 7.20
CA ILE A 310 17.08 16.54 6.33
C ILE A 310 16.91 15.27 7.16
N THR A 311 15.68 14.79 7.29
CA THR A 311 15.37 13.50 7.90
C THR A 311 15.00 12.54 6.77
N THR A 312 15.84 11.52 6.53
CA THR A 312 15.52 10.43 5.61
C THR A 312 14.86 9.31 6.41
N LEU A 313 13.70 8.90 5.95
CA LEU A 313 12.85 7.89 6.59
C LEU A 313 12.82 6.64 5.70
N PRO A 314 12.85 5.42 6.27
CA PRO A 314 12.66 4.20 5.52
C PRO A 314 11.33 4.28 4.76
N GLY A 315 11.37 4.02 3.46
CA GLY A 315 10.17 3.87 2.63
C GLY A 315 9.94 2.40 2.31
N TYR A 316 9.64 2.10 1.05
CA TYR A 316 9.30 0.76 0.58
C TYR A 316 10.39 0.19 -0.31
N LEU A 317 10.64 -1.11 -0.23
CA LEU A 317 11.55 -1.83 -1.09
C LEU A 317 10.88 -2.16 -2.45
N PRO A 318 11.67 -2.37 -3.53
CA PRO A 318 11.10 -2.79 -4.81
C PRO A 318 10.44 -4.17 -4.68
N ILE A 319 9.26 -4.36 -5.30
CA ILE A 319 8.60 -5.67 -5.28
C ILE A 319 9.26 -6.66 -6.24
N SER A 320 9.36 -7.91 -5.78
CA SER A 320 9.75 -9.08 -6.56
C SER A 320 8.70 -10.16 -6.42
N SER A 321 7.93 -10.43 -7.47
CA SER A 321 6.87 -11.44 -7.45
C SER A 321 7.44 -12.85 -7.63
N SER A 322 6.86 -13.84 -6.94
CA SER A 322 7.17 -15.27 -7.11
C SER A 322 6.55 -15.79 -8.41
N GLU A 323 7.37 -16.25 -9.35
CA GLU A 323 6.90 -16.80 -10.62
C GLU A 323 6.06 -18.08 -10.43
N SER A 324 6.44 -18.96 -9.50
CA SER A 324 5.68 -20.19 -9.24
C SER A 324 4.29 -19.92 -8.64
N MET A 325 4.17 -18.96 -7.72
CA MET A 325 2.86 -18.55 -7.21
C MET A 325 2.02 -17.85 -8.29
N LEU A 326 2.66 -17.06 -9.17
CA LEU A 326 1.98 -16.41 -10.29
C LEU A 326 1.43 -17.43 -11.28
N GLU A 327 2.13 -18.53 -11.56
CA GLU A 327 1.64 -19.60 -12.43
C GLU A 327 0.31 -20.18 -11.92
N LEU A 328 0.24 -20.54 -10.63
CA LEU A 328 -0.98 -21.02 -9.99
C LEU A 328 -2.11 -19.98 -10.04
N TYR A 329 -1.79 -18.74 -9.68
CA TYR A 329 -2.78 -17.66 -9.70
C TYR A 329 -3.33 -17.41 -11.11
N VAL A 330 -2.47 -17.40 -12.13
CA VAL A 330 -2.85 -17.17 -13.54
C VAL A 330 -3.71 -18.30 -14.09
N GLU A 331 -3.44 -19.56 -13.73
CA GLU A 331 -4.30 -20.70 -14.09
C GLU A 331 -5.70 -20.53 -13.51
N ASN A 332 -5.80 -20.14 -12.23
CA ASN A 332 -7.06 -19.87 -11.55
C ASN A 332 -7.81 -18.68 -12.18
N ALA A 333 -7.12 -17.58 -12.39
CA ALA A 333 -7.67 -16.39 -13.04
C ALA A 333 -8.20 -16.71 -14.45
N ALA A 334 -7.42 -17.47 -15.26
CA ALA A 334 -7.82 -17.88 -16.59
C ALA A 334 -9.10 -18.73 -16.60
N SER A 335 -9.31 -19.55 -15.58
CA SER A 335 -10.54 -20.36 -15.45
C SER A 335 -11.79 -19.53 -15.15
N LEU A 336 -11.62 -18.35 -14.52
CA LEU A 336 -12.70 -17.45 -14.13
C LEU A 336 -13.07 -16.43 -15.21
N VAL A 337 -12.08 -15.84 -15.89
CA VAL A 337 -12.29 -14.70 -16.80
C VAL A 337 -11.85 -14.93 -18.22
N GLY A 338 -11.23 -16.09 -18.53
CA GLY A 338 -10.64 -16.41 -19.84
C GLY A 338 -9.20 -15.86 -19.97
N LYS A 339 -8.36 -16.62 -20.69
CA LYS A 339 -6.93 -16.27 -20.90
C LYS A 339 -6.74 -14.94 -21.62
N GLU A 340 -7.64 -14.60 -22.51
CA GLU A 340 -7.64 -13.36 -23.29
C GLU A 340 -7.89 -12.11 -22.43
N SER A 341 -8.42 -12.29 -21.23
CA SER A 341 -8.66 -11.20 -20.25
C SER A 341 -7.49 -10.98 -19.28
N LEU A 342 -6.39 -11.69 -19.47
CA LEU A 342 -5.21 -11.60 -18.61
C LEU A 342 -4.12 -10.77 -19.26
N ASN A 343 -3.47 -9.88 -18.47
CA ASN A 343 -2.40 -9.03 -18.92
C ASN A 343 -1.16 -9.16 -18.02
N LYS A 344 -0.02 -9.56 -18.59
CA LYS A 344 1.25 -9.57 -17.86
C LYS A 344 1.85 -8.17 -17.83
N LEU A 345 2.05 -7.63 -16.63
CA LEU A 345 2.60 -6.31 -16.42
C LEU A 345 4.12 -6.29 -16.64
N SER A 346 4.63 -5.14 -17.08
CA SER A 346 6.04 -4.77 -17.04
C SER A 346 6.37 -4.03 -15.75
N HIS A 347 7.58 -3.44 -15.66
CA HIS A 347 7.96 -2.56 -14.56
C HIS A 347 7.07 -1.32 -14.49
N ARG A 348 6.60 -0.96 -13.30
CA ARG A 348 5.83 0.25 -12.99
C ARG A 348 6.56 1.12 -11.98
N THR A 349 6.34 2.42 -12.04
CA THR A 349 7.08 3.40 -11.22
C THR A 349 6.37 3.77 -9.91
N GLY A 350 5.22 3.16 -9.61
CA GLY A 350 4.58 3.18 -8.29
C GLY A 350 5.39 2.40 -7.25
N SER A 351 4.96 2.42 -6.02
CA SER A 351 5.59 1.68 -4.91
C SER A 351 4.49 1.14 -4.00
N THR A 352 4.75 0.04 -3.34
CA THR A 352 3.88 -0.58 -2.33
C THR A 352 4.75 -1.22 -1.26
N ASP A 353 4.27 -1.26 -0.01
CA ASP A 353 4.95 -1.94 1.08
C ASP A 353 4.88 -3.49 0.97
N MET A 354 4.15 -4.03 -0.02
CA MET A 354 4.31 -5.43 -0.46
C MET A 354 5.73 -5.73 -0.96
N GLY A 355 6.46 -4.70 -1.41
CA GLY A 355 7.87 -4.79 -1.75
C GLY A 355 8.73 -5.26 -0.59
N ASP A 356 8.47 -4.75 0.63
CA ASP A 356 9.20 -5.16 1.84
C ASP A 356 8.98 -6.64 2.15
N ILE A 357 7.74 -7.12 2.05
CA ILE A 357 7.40 -8.53 2.26
C ILE A 357 8.06 -9.42 1.21
N SER A 358 8.16 -8.95 -0.04
CA SER A 358 8.78 -9.70 -1.14
C SER A 358 10.29 -9.95 -0.97
N GLN A 359 10.95 -9.22 -0.05
CA GLN A 359 12.35 -9.46 0.30
C GLN A 359 12.51 -10.54 1.39
N LEU A 360 11.41 -10.93 2.03
CA LEU A 360 11.42 -11.88 3.14
C LEU A 360 10.89 -13.27 2.73
N MET A 361 9.89 -13.28 1.83
CA MET A 361 9.21 -14.50 1.41
C MET A 361 8.64 -14.37 -0.01
N PRO A 362 8.26 -15.50 -0.67
CA PRO A 362 7.54 -15.45 -1.95
C PRO A 362 6.21 -14.70 -1.82
N VAL A 363 5.98 -13.74 -2.73
CA VAL A 363 4.74 -12.96 -2.76
C VAL A 363 4.16 -12.85 -4.16
N ILE A 364 2.84 -12.58 -4.24
CA ILE A 364 2.17 -12.10 -5.45
C ILE A 364 1.29 -10.90 -5.11
N HIS A 365 1.18 -9.97 -6.07
CA HIS A 365 0.36 -8.76 -5.96
C HIS A 365 -0.30 -8.44 -7.31
N PRO A 366 -1.28 -9.24 -7.75
CA PRO A 366 -2.04 -9.01 -8.97
C PRO A 366 -3.09 -7.91 -8.80
N TYR A 367 -3.75 -7.56 -9.92
CA TYR A 367 -4.73 -6.47 -9.99
C TYR A 367 -5.98 -6.91 -10.74
N VAL A 368 -7.17 -6.54 -10.22
CA VAL A 368 -8.44 -6.64 -10.93
C VAL A 368 -8.84 -5.26 -11.45
N GLU A 369 -9.16 -5.17 -12.75
CA GLU A 369 -9.43 -3.91 -13.45
C GLU A 369 -10.91 -3.49 -13.25
N ALA A 370 -11.28 -3.26 -11.99
CA ALA A 370 -12.67 -3.03 -11.56
C ALA A 370 -13.04 -1.55 -11.39
N ALA A 371 -12.07 -0.65 -11.53
CA ALA A 371 -12.26 0.78 -11.32
C ALA A 371 -12.20 1.58 -12.63
N SER A 372 -12.60 2.84 -12.55
CA SER A 372 -12.46 3.85 -13.59
C SER A 372 -11.85 5.13 -13.03
N GLY A 373 -11.36 6.00 -13.89
CA GLY A 373 -10.68 7.24 -13.50
C GLY A 373 -9.18 7.02 -13.26
N GLN A 374 -8.54 8.02 -12.69
CA GLN A 374 -7.10 8.00 -12.42
C GLN A 374 -6.88 7.57 -10.96
N GLY A 375 -6.06 6.57 -10.72
CA GLY A 375 -5.64 6.20 -9.36
C GLY A 375 -5.14 7.42 -8.58
N HIS A 376 -5.57 7.59 -7.33
CA HIS A 376 -5.35 8.77 -6.47
C HIS A 376 -6.04 10.05 -6.98
N GLY A 377 -6.86 9.97 -8.02
CA GLY A 377 -7.62 11.09 -8.57
C GLY A 377 -9.02 11.24 -7.99
N ILE A 378 -9.62 12.40 -8.20
CA ILE A 378 -10.99 12.71 -7.77
C ILE A 378 -12.05 11.88 -8.51
N ASP A 379 -11.69 11.27 -9.62
CA ASP A 379 -12.55 10.48 -10.50
C ASP A 379 -12.33 8.97 -10.37
N TYR A 380 -11.43 8.53 -9.47
CA TYR A 380 -11.22 7.11 -9.22
C TYR A 380 -12.43 6.51 -8.50
N LEU A 381 -13.13 5.58 -9.17
CA LEU A 381 -14.32 4.93 -8.62
C LEU A 381 -14.33 3.45 -9.03
N VAL A 382 -14.50 2.57 -8.06
CA VAL A 382 -14.81 1.17 -8.35
C VAL A 382 -16.20 1.10 -8.97
N ARG A 383 -16.30 0.52 -10.17
CA ARG A 383 -17.53 0.41 -10.98
C ARG A 383 -18.10 -1.00 -10.99
N ASP A 384 -17.22 -1.98 -10.97
CA ASP A 384 -17.57 -3.40 -11.03
C ASP A 384 -17.17 -4.10 -9.73
N TYR A 385 -18.08 -4.17 -8.77
CA TYR A 385 -17.86 -4.84 -7.49
C TYR A 385 -17.85 -6.37 -7.62
N GLU A 386 -18.50 -6.94 -8.64
CA GLU A 386 -18.43 -8.38 -8.89
C GLU A 386 -17.01 -8.77 -9.30
N LEU A 387 -16.43 -8.06 -10.26
CA LEU A 387 -15.02 -8.23 -10.63
C LEU A 387 -14.08 -7.87 -9.48
N GLY A 388 -14.27 -6.67 -8.90
CA GLY A 388 -13.38 -6.08 -7.90
C GLY A 388 -13.38 -6.75 -6.53
N VAL A 389 -14.42 -7.51 -6.19
CA VAL A 389 -14.51 -8.19 -4.88
C VAL A 389 -14.62 -9.70 -5.08
N LEU A 390 -15.62 -10.18 -5.84
CA LEU A 390 -15.89 -11.61 -5.90
C LEU A 390 -14.83 -12.37 -6.72
N THR A 391 -14.47 -11.83 -7.90
CA THR A 391 -13.43 -12.47 -8.73
C THR A 391 -12.08 -12.45 -8.02
N GLY A 392 -11.65 -11.30 -7.47
CA GLY A 392 -10.41 -11.21 -6.68
C GLY A 392 -10.38 -12.15 -5.47
N SER A 393 -11.52 -12.32 -4.76
CA SER A 393 -11.64 -13.31 -3.69
C SER A 393 -11.46 -14.74 -4.20
N LYS A 394 -12.12 -15.09 -5.31
CA LYS A 394 -12.07 -16.45 -5.90
C LYS A 394 -10.66 -16.83 -6.33
N GLU A 395 -9.96 -15.92 -7.00
CA GLU A 395 -8.58 -16.14 -7.45
C GLU A 395 -7.65 -16.44 -6.27
N MET A 396 -7.72 -15.63 -5.21
CA MET A 396 -6.92 -15.85 -4.01
C MET A 396 -7.33 -17.12 -3.28
N ALA A 397 -8.63 -17.40 -3.11
CA ALA A 397 -9.11 -18.60 -2.43
C ALA A 397 -8.69 -19.88 -3.17
N MET A 398 -8.82 -19.91 -4.49
CA MET A 398 -8.36 -21.04 -5.33
C MET A 398 -6.84 -21.23 -5.23
N THR A 399 -6.08 -20.12 -5.17
CA THR A 399 -4.61 -20.17 -5.03
C THR A 399 -4.21 -20.67 -3.63
N VAL A 400 -4.93 -20.29 -2.57
CA VAL A 400 -4.75 -20.87 -1.23
C VAL A 400 -5.01 -22.38 -1.25
N VAL A 401 -6.06 -22.83 -1.95
CA VAL A 401 -6.36 -24.27 -2.11
C VAL A 401 -5.21 -25.00 -2.81
N ASP A 402 -4.63 -24.42 -3.87
CA ASP A 402 -3.47 -25.03 -4.56
C ASP A 402 -2.24 -25.14 -3.65
N LEU A 403 -1.95 -24.07 -2.89
CA LEU A 403 -0.78 -24.01 -2.02
C LEU A 403 -0.88 -24.93 -0.80
N MET A 404 -2.09 -25.21 -0.31
CA MET A 404 -2.33 -25.94 0.93
C MET A 404 -2.86 -27.36 0.73
N SER A 405 -3.25 -27.75 -0.49
CA SER A 405 -3.63 -29.13 -0.80
C SER A 405 -2.38 -30.02 -0.89
N ASP A 406 -2.51 -31.28 -0.51
CA ASP A 406 -1.43 -32.28 -0.55
C ASP A 406 -0.12 -31.84 0.16
N GLY A 407 -0.23 -31.02 1.21
CA GLY A 407 0.90 -30.54 2.01
C GLY A 407 1.81 -29.55 1.25
N GLY A 408 1.27 -28.80 0.28
CA GLY A 408 2.00 -27.76 -0.44
C GLY A 408 3.09 -28.32 -1.40
N ARG A 409 2.88 -29.47 -1.96
CA ARG A 409 3.82 -30.19 -2.82
C ARG A 409 3.78 -29.75 -4.29
N LYS A 410 3.82 -28.47 -4.56
CA LYS A 410 4.13 -28.00 -5.93
C LYS A 410 5.12 -26.86 -5.92
#